data_fc9aeb24837d1ef5747a8e4e90be64b2
#
_entry.id   fc9aeb24837d1ef5747a8e4e90be64b2
#
_cell.length_a   1.000
_cell.length_b   1.000
_cell.length_c   1.000
_cell.angle_alpha   90.00
_cell.angle_beta   90.00
_cell.angle_gamma   90.00
#
_symmetry.space_group_name_H-M   'P 1'
#
loop_
_entity.id
_entity.type
_entity.pdbx_description
1 polymer ?
#
loop_
_entity_poly.entity_id
_entity_poly.type
_entity_poly.pdbx_seq_one_letter_code
_entity_poly.pdbx_strand_id
1 'polypeptide(L)'
;VLVLAPLAVAEQTAREGEKFEVVVHLCKTQADVKPGVNITNYEKLSHFDAGHFAGIVLDESSILKSFAGKVRTEIIEAFRDTPFKLACTATPAPNDHMELANHAEFLHVMSRPEMLATFFVHDGGSTSQWRLKGHAVKAFWEWVASWAVMMSMPSDLGYEDNGFKLPPMEIEQIVVDRTGYIVKEAQTLQDRRRARTDSLDL
;
A
#
# COMPACT_ATOMS: atom_id res chain seq x y z
N VAL A 1 -18.70 -4.33 8.33
CA VAL A 1 -17.50 -3.84 7.63
C VAL A 1 -16.35 -4.79 7.93
N LEU A 2 -15.51 -5.11 6.92
CA LEU A 2 -14.23 -5.80 7.11
C LEU A 2 -13.09 -4.78 6.94
N VAL A 3 -12.12 -4.83 7.83
CA VAL A 3 -10.85 -4.10 7.71
C VAL A 3 -9.75 -5.12 7.43
N LEU A 4 -9.02 -4.95 6.34
CA LEU A 4 -7.79 -5.69 6.06
C LEU A 4 -6.59 -4.82 6.43
N ALA A 5 -5.74 -5.31 7.32
CA ALA A 5 -4.58 -4.59 7.84
C ALA A 5 -3.32 -5.49 7.85
N PRO A 6 -2.12 -4.92 7.91
CA PRO A 6 -0.93 -5.69 8.19
C PRO A 6 -1.03 -6.43 9.53
N LEU A 7 -0.41 -7.61 9.61
CA LEU A 7 -0.54 -8.51 10.78
C LEU A 7 -0.27 -7.82 12.13
N ALA A 8 0.75 -6.96 12.17
CA ALA A 8 1.15 -6.28 13.41
C ALA A 8 0.21 -5.14 13.85
N VAL A 9 -0.69 -4.69 12.97
CA VAL A 9 -1.50 -3.48 13.18
C VAL A 9 -2.89 -3.79 13.73
N ALA A 10 -3.43 -4.98 13.45
CA ALA A 10 -4.82 -5.33 13.77
C ALA A 10 -5.17 -5.16 15.27
N GLU A 11 -4.29 -5.57 16.18
CA GLU A 11 -4.50 -5.40 17.62
C GLU A 11 -4.42 -3.93 18.05
N GLN A 12 -3.54 -3.16 17.42
CA GLN A 12 -3.44 -1.72 17.67
C GLN A 12 -4.72 -1.01 17.22
N THR A 13 -5.22 -1.32 16.04
CA THR A 13 -6.46 -0.74 15.49
C THR A 13 -7.65 -1.05 16.39
N ALA A 14 -7.73 -2.27 16.96
CA ALA A 14 -8.79 -2.61 17.91
C ALA A 14 -8.72 -1.75 19.18
N ARG A 15 -7.51 -1.54 19.73
CA ARG A 15 -7.31 -0.66 20.90
C ARG A 15 -7.58 0.82 20.59
N GLU A 16 -7.24 1.28 19.39
CA GLU A 16 -7.58 2.64 18.96
C GLU A 16 -9.10 2.82 18.85
N GLY A 17 -9.80 1.78 18.33
CA GLY A 17 -11.26 1.79 18.30
C GLY A 17 -11.90 2.05 19.66
N GLU A 18 -11.37 1.47 20.73
CA GLU A 18 -11.86 1.69 22.10
C GLU A 18 -11.81 3.18 22.50
N LYS A 19 -10.77 3.93 22.09
CA LYS A 19 -10.65 5.36 22.36
C LYS A 19 -11.74 6.20 21.71
N PHE A 20 -12.28 5.71 20.59
CA PHE A 20 -13.35 6.36 19.84
C PHE A 20 -14.73 5.72 20.08
N GLU A 21 -14.85 4.86 21.09
CA GLU A 21 -16.08 4.11 21.42
C GLU A 21 -16.58 3.23 20.24
N VAL A 22 -15.66 2.79 19.37
CA VAL A 22 -15.93 1.90 18.24
C VAL A 22 -15.42 0.51 18.59
N VAL A 23 -16.35 -0.44 18.70
CA VAL A 23 -16.00 -1.85 18.92
C VAL A 23 -15.44 -2.45 17.63
N VAL A 24 -14.19 -2.91 17.66
CA VAL A 24 -13.52 -3.58 16.55
C VAL A 24 -13.26 -5.04 16.93
N HIS A 25 -13.81 -5.97 16.16
CA HIS A 25 -13.69 -7.42 16.40
C HIS A 25 -12.50 -7.99 15.65
N LEU A 26 -11.53 -8.56 16.38
CA LEU A 26 -10.41 -9.30 15.81
C LEU A 26 -10.90 -10.67 15.31
N CYS A 27 -10.80 -10.91 14.00
CA CYS A 27 -11.32 -12.12 13.36
C CYS A 27 -10.17 -12.92 12.72
N LYS A 28 -10.21 -14.23 12.87
CA LYS A 28 -9.28 -15.17 12.23
C LYS A 28 -9.96 -15.93 11.08
N THR A 29 -11.27 -16.13 11.18
CA THR A 29 -12.11 -16.84 10.22
C THR A 29 -13.49 -16.20 10.15
N GLN A 30 -14.30 -16.64 9.18
CA GLN A 30 -15.69 -16.21 9.03
C GLN A 30 -16.55 -16.44 10.30
N ALA A 31 -16.24 -17.47 11.09
CA ALA A 31 -16.99 -17.78 12.31
C ALA A 31 -16.82 -16.72 13.42
N ASP A 32 -15.78 -15.93 13.36
CA ASP A 32 -15.49 -14.88 14.34
C ASP A 32 -16.21 -13.54 14.02
N VAL A 33 -16.81 -13.45 12.82
CA VAL A 33 -17.43 -12.21 12.33
C VAL A 33 -18.65 -11.85 13.14
N LYS A 34 -18.74 -10.59 13.54
CA LYS A 34 -19.86 -10.01 14.30
C LYS A 34 -20.42 -8.78 13.60
N PRO A 35 -21.64 -8.35 13.94
CA PRO A 35 -22.14 -7.05 13.48
C PRO A 35 -21.18 -5.91 13.85
N GLY A 36 -20.99 -4.96 12.93
CA GLY A 36 -20.12 -3.81 13.12
C GLY A 36 -18.78 -3.91 12.38
N VAL A 37 -17.69 -3.50 13.02
CA VAL A 37 -16.34 -3.47 12.44
C VAL A 37 -15.58 -4.73 12.81
N ASN A 38 -15.12 -5.44 11.80
CA ASN A 38 -14.32 -6.66 11.92
C ASN A 38 -12.95 -6.41 11.28
N ILE A 39 -11.86 -6.86 11.90
CA ILE A 39 -10.51 -6.67 11.39
C ILE A 39 -9.77 -8.01 11.31
N THR A 40 -9.04 -8.19 10.22
CA THR A 40 -8.15 -9.32 10.00
C THR A 40 -6.92 -8.89 9.20
N ASN A 41 -5.96 -9.78 9.01
CA ASN A 41 -4.81 -9.50 8.15
C ASN A 41 -5.06 -9.96 6.71
N TYR A 42 -4.27 -9.41 5.78
CA TYR A 42 -4.38 -9.68 4.35
C TYR A 42 -4.23 -11.17 4.00
N GLU A 43 -3.35 -11.88 4.70
CA GLU A 43 -3.05 -13.28 4.45
C GLU A 43 -4.23 -14.22 4.77
N LYS A 44 -5.20 -13.74 5.55
CA LYS A 44 -6.39 -14.51 5.95
C LYS A 44 -7.61 -14.20 5.10
N LEU A 45 -7.51 -13.36 4.07
CA LEU A 45 -8.64 -12.98 3.24
C LEU A 45 -9.44 -14.19 2.74
N SER A 46 -8.75 -15.26 2.32
CA SER A 46 -9.39 -16.48 1.82
C SER A 46 -10.26 -17.23 2.85
N HIS A 47 -10.20 -16.87 4.13
CA HIS A 47 -11.02 -17.47 5.18
C HIS A 47 -12.37 -16.76 5.36
N PHE A 48 -12.64 -15.73 4.54
CA PHE A 48 -13.84 -14.90 4.66
C PHE A 48 -14.65 -14.92 3.35
N ASP A 49 -15.95 -14.89 3.50
CA ASP A 49 -16.86 -14.62 2.40
C ASP A 49 -17.00 -13.10 2.21
N ALA A 50 -16.39 -12.59 1.16
CA ALA A 50 -16.41 -11.17 0.84
C ALA A 50 -17.84 -10.64 0.62
N GLY A 51 -18.75 -11.46 0.09
CA GLY A 51 -20.15 -11.11 -0.13
C GLY A 51 -20.94 -10.85 1.15
N HIS A 52 -20.42 -11.30 2.29
CA HIS A 52 -21.02 -11.05 3.60
C HIS A 52 -20.89 -9.59 4.08
N PHE A 53 -19.93 -8.83 3.52
CA PHE A 53 -19.59 -7.51 4.01
C PHE A 53 -20.16 -6.39 3.13
N ALA A 54 -20.90 -5.47 3.74
CA ALA A 54 -21.36 -4.26 3.05
C ALA A 54 -20.23 -3.23 2.82
N GLY A 55 -19.11 -3.35 3.53
CA GLY A 55 -17.98 -2.44 3.38
C GLY A 55 -16.63 -3.11 3.61
N ILE A 56 -15.61 -2.60 2.91
CA ILE A 56 -14.22 -3.03 3.01
C ILE A 56 -13.32 -1.82 3.20
N VAL A 57 -12.41 -1.91 4.16
CA VAL A 57 -11.35 -0.93 4.39
C VAL A 57 -10.00 -1.63 4.23
N LEU A 58 -9.13 -1.06 3.42
CA LEU A 58 -7.74 -1.48 3.31
C LEU A 58 -6.87 -0.52 4.11
N ASP A 59 -6.32 -0.99 5.21
CA ASP A 59 -5.31 -0.27 5.98
C ASP A 59 -3.93 -0.63 5.45
N GLU A 60 -3.09 0.36 5.22
CA GLU A 60 -1.84 0.25 4.44
C GLU A 60 -2.08 -0.34 3.05
N SER A 61 -2.99 0.29 2.28
CA SER A 61 -3.40 -0.15 0.94
C SER A 61 -2.30 -0.11 -0.11
N SER A 62 -1.08 0.29 0.25
CA SER A 62 0.12 0.16 -0.57
C SER A 62 0.37 -1.28 -1.07
N ILE A 63 -0.27 -2.28 -0.47
CA ILE A 63 -0.30 -3.66 -0.96
C ILE A 63 -0.86 -3.77 -2.40
N LEU A 64 -1.70 -2.83 -2.81
CA LEU A 64 -2.25 -2.77 -4.18
C LEU A 64 -1.23 -2.33 -5.24
N LYS A 65 -0.06 -1.81 -4.86
CA LYS A 65 0.95 -1.24 -5.78
C LYS A 65 1.43 -2.22 -6.86
N SER A 66 1.48 -3.51 -6.57
CA SER A 66 1.96 -4.52 -7.52
C SER A 66 0.91 -4.82 -8.58
N PHE A 67 1.16 -4.44 -9.83
CA PHE A 67 0.25 -4.65 -10.95
C PHE A 67 -0.02 -6.12 -11.27
N ALA A 68 0.96 -7.00 -11.06
CA ALA A 68 0.87 -8.44 -11.28
C ALA A 68 0.68 -9.23 -9.98
N GLY A 69 0.43 -8.55 -8.86
CA GLY A 69 0.33 -9.17 -7.54
C GLY A 69 -0.93 -10.04 -7.42
N LYS A 70 -0.74 -11.31 -7.06
CA LYS A 70 -1.86 -12.23 -6.79
C LYS A 70 -2.81 -11.65 -5.74
N VAL A 71 -2.26 -11.10 -4.66
CA VAL A 71 -3.05 -10.51 -3.55
C VAL A 71 -3.87 -9.32 -4.03
N ARG A 72 -3.30 -8.42 -4.86
CA ARG A 72 -4.05 -7.30 -5.45
C ARG A 72 -5.25 -7.78 -6.25
N THR A 73 -5.05 -8.74 -7.13
CA THR A 73 -6.12 -9.29 -7.99
C THR A 73 -7.21 -9.95 -7.13
N GLU A 74 -6.81 -10.75 -6.15
CA GLU A 74 -7.71 -11.41 -5.22
C GLU A 74 -8.58 -10.38 -4.45
N ILE A 75 -8.00 -9.31 -3.93
CA ILE A 75 -8.73 -8.25 -3.21
C ILE A 75 -9.73 -7.56 -4.14
N ILE A 76 -9.31 -7.14 -5.34
CA ILE A 76 -10.17 -6.40 -6.28
C ILE A 76 -11.34 -7.27 -6.73
N GLU A 77 -11.10 -8.55 -7.01
CA GLU A 77 -12.14 -9.49 -7.45
C GLU A 77 -13.10 -9.85 -6.32
N ALA A 78 -12.57 -10.17 -5.13
CA ALA A 78 -13.39 -10.54 -3.98
C ALA A 78 -14.37 -9.43 -3.58
N PHE A 79 -13.92 -8.18 -3.62
CA PHE A 79 -14.74 -7.03 -3.20
C PHE A 79 -15.28 -6.20 -4.36
N ARG A 80 -15.35 -6.77 -5.57
CA ARG A 80 -15.84 -6.05 -6.76
C ARG A 80 -17.18 -5.37 -6.52
N ASP A 81 -18.13 -6.10 -5.98
CA ASP A 81 -19.53 -5.69 -5.79
C ASP A 81 -19.80 -5.09 -4.41
N THR A 82 -18.78 -4.95 -3.57
CA THR A 82 -18.93 -4.34 -2.24
C THR A 82 -19.23 -2.85 -2.38
N PRO A 83 -20.35 -2.35 -1.82
CA PRO A 83 -20.81 -0.98 -2.08
C PRO A 83 -19.96 0.10 -1.41
N PHE A 84 -19.39 -0.18 -0.23
CA PHE A 84 -18.58 0.81 0.49
C PHE A 84 -17.12 0.36 0.54
N LYS A 85 -16.23 1.18 -0.03
CA LYS A 85 -14.80 0.89 -0.11
C LYS A 85 -13.98 2.07 0.36
N LEU A 86 -12.94 1.79 1.15
CA LEU A 86 -11.96 2.78 1.59
C LEU A 86 -10.55 2.17 1.47
N ALA A 87 -9.62 2.94 0.96
CA ALA A 87 -8.21 2.58 0.90
C ALA A 87 -7.39 3.66 1.60
N CYS A 88 -6.65 3.28 2.64
CA CYS A 88 -5.82 4.17 3.46
C CYS A 88 -4.36 3.81 3.30
N THR A 89 -3.51 4.77 2.98
CA THR A 89 -2.05 4.60 2.96
C THR A 89 -1.33 5.95 2.97
N ALA A 90 -0.15 5.99 3.55
CA ALA A 90 0.75 7.15 3.45
C ALA A 90 1.52 7.17 2.12
N THR A 91 1.58 6.05 1.40
CA THR A 91 2.39 5.88 0.17
C THR A 91 1.59 5.28 -0.97
N PRO A 92 0.58 6.00 -1.51
CA PRO A 92 -0.33 5.46 -2.51
C PRO A 92 0.35 5.16 -3.87
N ALA A 93 1.41 5.89 -4.20
CA ALA A 93 2.15 5.76 -5.46
C ALA A 93 3.65 6.05 -5.22
N PRO A 94 4.37 5.18 -4.49
CA PRO A 94 5.74 5.46 -4.05
C PRO A 94 6.76 5.51 -5.20
N ASN A 95 6.48 4.86 -6.32
CA ASN A 95 7.43 4.78 -7.44
C ASN A 95 6.93 5.54 -8.68
N ASP A 96 5.65 5.44 -9.01
CA ASP A 96 5.07 6.03 -10.21
C ASP A 96 3.58 6.34 -10.01
N HIS A 97 3.11 7.44 -10.59
CA HIS A 97 1.69 7.83 -10.59
C HIS A 97 0.75 6.76 -11.17
N MET A 98 1.26 5.86 -12.01
CA MET A 98 0.50 4.71 -12.51
C MET A 98 0.01 3.77 -11.40
N GLU A 99 0.67 3.74 -10.26
CA GLU A 99 0.27 2.89 -9.14
C GLU A 99 -1.11 3.30 -8.57
N LEU A 100 -1.51 4.58 -8.75
CA LEU A 100 -2.85 5.06 -8.41
C LEU A 100 -3.97 4.36 -9.18
N ALA A 101 -3.66 3.79 -10.35
CA ALA A 101 -4.64 3.03 -11.12
C ALA A 101 -5.21 1.84 -10.34
N ASN A 102 -4.40 1.20 -9.51
CA ASN A 102 -4.86 0.06 -8.73
C ASN A 102 -5.84 0.48 -7.62
N HIS A 103 -5.61 1.66 -7.02
CA HIS A 103 -6.55 2.23 -6.06
C HIS A 103 -7.85 2.66 -6.75
N ALA A 104 -7.76 3.33 -7.90
CA ALA A 104 -8.93 3.72 -8.68
C ALA A 104 -9.77 2.50 -9.12
N GLU A 105 -9.11 1.42 -9.54
CA GLU A 105 -9.77 0.18 -9.94
C GLU A 105 -10.43 -0.51 -8.74
N PHE A 106 -9.75 -0.61 -7.60
CA PHE A 106 -10.34 -1.14 -6.37
C PHE A 106 -11.57 -0.34 -5.93
N LEU A 107 -11.49 0.98 -5.98
CA LEU A 107 -12.58 1.88 -5.58
C LEU A 107 -13.69 2.00 -6.64
N HIS A 108 -13.59 1.32 -7.78
CA HIS A 108 -14.51 1.41 -8.91
C HIS A 108 -14.66 2.82 -9.51
N VAL A 109 -13.62 3.63 -9.42
CA VAL A 109 -13.59 4.99 -10.02
C VAL A 109 -13.29 4.93 -11.50
N MET A 110 -12.26 4.15 -11.88
CA MET A 110 -11.82 3.99 -13.27
C MET A 110 -10.96 2.75 -13.38
N SER A 111 -11.09 1.99 -14.46
CA SER A 111 -10.21 0.86 -14.72
C SER A 111 -8.79 1.33 -15.06
N ARG A 112 -7.80 0.48 -14.77
CA ARG A 112 -6.41 0.78 -15.12
C ARG A 112 -6.19 1.07 -16.60
N PRO A 113 -6.71 0.27 -17.55
CA PRO A 113 -6.58 0.57 -18.99
C PRO A 113 -7.16 1.93 -19.38
N GLU A 114 -8.31 2.32 -18.82
CA GLU A 114 -8.93 3.62 -19.07
C GLU A 114 -8.08 4.77 -18.54
N MET A 115 -7.55 4.65 -17.32
CA MET A 115 -6.67 5.66 -16.75
C MET A 115 -5.42 5.86 -17.61
N LEU A 116 -4.77 4.76 -18.03
CA LEU A 116 -3.59 4.82 -18.88
C LEU A 116 -3.92 5.46 -20.25
N ALA A 117 -5.00 5.05 -20.90
CA ALA A 117 -5.41 5.62 -22.17
C ALA A 117 -5.74 7.12 -22.08
N THR A 118 -6.35 7.54 -20.97
CA THR A 118 -6.77 8.92 -20.76
C THR A 118 -5.59 9.84 -20.46
N PHE A 119 -4.77 9.48 -19.49
CA PHE A 119 -3.79 10.40 -18.91
C PHE A 119 -2.34 10.11 -19.29
N PHE A 120 -2.02 8.90 -19.73
CA PHE A 120 -0.65 8.48 -19.97
C PHE A 120 -0.37 8.25 -21.45
N VAL A 121 0.91 8.33 -21.82
CA VAL A 121 1.43 7.97 -23.13
C VAL A 121 2.53 6.96 -22.95
N HIS A 122 2.57 6.00 -23.88
CA HIS A 122 3.64 5.02 -23.94
C HIS A 122 4.92 5.67 -24.44
N ASP A 123 6.02 5.55 -23.68
CA ASP A 123 7.31 6.09 -24.13
C ASP A 123 7.92 5.10 -25.13
N GLY A 124 8.02 5.52 -26.40
CA GLY A 124 8.25 4.68 -27.59
C GLY A 124 9.56 3.87 -27.64
N GLY A 125 10.34 3.79 -26.55
CA GLY A 125 11.59 3.02 -26.49
C GLY A 125 11.55 1.74 -25.65
N SER A 126 10.56 1.58 -24.78
CA SER A 126 10.41 0.39 -23.92
C SER A 126 8.94 0.11 -23.67
N THR A 127 8.51 -1.14 -23.87
CA THR A 127 7.12 -1.57 -23.70
C THR A 127 6.58 -1.48 -22.27
N SER A 128 7.40 -1.11 -21.30
CA SER A 128 7.03 -1.05 -19.90
C SER A 128 6.95 0.37 -19.33
N GLN A 129 7.40 1.39 -20.07
CA GLN A 129 7.44 2.76 -19.55
C GLN A 129 6.27 3.60 -20.05
N TRP A 130 5.44 4.03 -19.10
CA TRP A 130 4.35 4.96 -19.32
C TRP A 130 4.70 6.30 -18.68
N ARG A 131 4.36 7.37 -19.33
CA ARG A 131 4.61 8.73 -18.86
C ARG A 131 3.29 9.52 -18.86
N LEU A 132 3.04 10.28 -17.81
CA LEU A 132 1.92 11.20 -17.76
C LEU A 132 2.06 12.24 -18.88
N LYS A 133 1.00 12.39 -19.70
CA LYS A 133 0.96 13.39 -20.78
C LYS A 133 1.09 14.79 -20.20
N GLY A 134 2.00 15.62 -20.74
CA GLY A 134 2.25 16.96 -20.21
C GLY A 134 1.00 17.84 -20.14
N HIS A 135 0.15 17.77 -21.18
CA HIS A 135 -1.12 18.52 -21.21
C HIS A 135 -2.21 17.94 -20.30
N ALA A 136 -2.05 16.68 -19.84
CA ALA A 136 -3.03 16.02 -18.98
C ALA A 136 -2.71 16.14 -17.48
N VAL A 137 -1.57 16.72 -17.08
CA VAL A 137 -1.14 16.79 -15.67
C VAL A 137 -2.20 17.44 -14.79
N LYS A 138 -2.73 18.58 -15.19
CA LYS A 138 -3.77 19.29 -14.41
C LYS A 138 -5.04 18.45 -14.30
N ALA A 139 -5.55 17.93 -15.42
CA ALA A 139 -6.75 17.11 -15.46
C ALA A 139 -6.60 15.82 -14.65
N PHE A 140 -5.42 15.22 -14.66
CA PHE A 140 -5.11 14.04 -13.85
C PHE A 140 -5.24 14.34 -12.35
N TRP A 141 -4.65 15.41 -11.86
CA TRP A 141 -4.73 15.75 -10.44
C TRP A 141 -6.13 16.24 -10.02
N GLU A 142 -6.86 16.93 -10.90
CA GLU A 142 -8.27 17.25 -10.66
C GLU A 142 -9.13 15.98 -10.56
N TRP A 143 -8.86 14.99 -11.42
CA TRP A 143 -9.50 13.68 -11.34
C TRP A 143 -9.13 12.96 -10.04
N VAL A 144 -7.86 12.91 -9.65
CA VAL A 144 -7.46 12.30 -8.36
C VAL A 144 -8.17 12.98 -7.20
N ALA A 145 -8.21 14.31 -7.16
CA ALA A 145 -8.87 15.07 -6.10
C ALA A 145 -10.38 14.86 -6.02
N SER A 146 -11.02 14.32 -7.08
CA SER A 146 -12.45 14.01 -7.08
C SER A 146 -12.83 12.77 -6.27
N TRP A 147 -11.87 11.89 -5.96
CA TRP A 147 -12.11 10.63 -5.24
C TRP A 147 -11.11 10.33 -4.13
N ALA A 148 -10.02 11.07 -4.04
CA ALA A 148 -8.98 10.89 -3.04
C ALA A 148 -8.77 12.16 -2.22
N VAL A 149 -8.43 11.99 -0.95
CA VAL A 149 -8.04 13.07 -0.03
C VAL A 149 -6.65 12.78 0.48
N MET A 150 -5.80 13.80 0.45
CA MET A 150 -4.47 13.76 1.08
C MET A 150 -4.44 14.79 2.21
N MET A 151 -3.97 14.34 3.38
CA MET A 151 -3.76 15.21 4.54
C MET A 151 -2.43 14.86 5.21
N SER A 152 -1.70 15.86 5.62
CA SER A 152 -0.41 15.70 6.32
C SER A 152 -0.51 16.16 7.78
N MET A 153 -1.35 17.16 8.02
CA MET A 153 -1.50 17.79 9.32
C MET A 153 -3.00 18.01 9.62
N PRO A 154 -3.39 18.09 10.90
CA PRO A 154 -4.75 18.44 11.27
C PRO A 154 -5.24 19.76 10.68
N SER A 155 -4.33 20.71 10.45
CA SER A 155 -4.65 22.01 9.80
C SER A 155 -5.14 21.89 8.37
N ASP A 156 -4.83 20.81 7.66
CA ASP A 156 -5.38 20.54 6.32
C ASP A 156 -6.92 20.35 6.36
N LEU A 157 -7.45 19.98 7.53
CA LEU A 157 -8.89 19.86 7.81
C LEU A 157 -9.45 20.98 8.65
N GLY A 158 -8.67 22.06 8.92
CA GLY A 158 -9.10 23.20 9.70
C GLY A 158 -8.98 23.05 11.23
N TYR A 159 -8.27 22.02 11.71
CA TYR A 159 -7.98 21.81 13.12
C TYR A 159 -6.61 22.36 13.51
N GLU A 160 -6.35 22.50 14.83
CA GLU A 160 -5.04 22.92 15.33
C GLU A 160 -4.01 21.77 15.29
N ASP A 161 -2.76 22.09 14.92
CA ASP A 161 -1.66 21.13 14.85
C ASP A 161 -1.01 20.78 16.21
N ASN A 162 -1.64 21.14 17.30
CA ASN A 162 -1.12 20.93 18.64
C ASN A 162 -0.84 19.46 18.92
N GLY A 163 0.42 19.14 19.28
CA GLY A 163 0.86 17.76 19.53
C GLY A 163 1.25 16.95 18.29
N PHE A 164 1.04 17.49 17.07
CA PHE A 164 1.41 16.83 15.82
C PHE A 164 2.69 17.39 15.17
N LYS A 165 3.18 18.54 15.64
CA LYS A 165 4.44 19.10 15.18
C LYS A 165 5.61 18.32 15.76
N LEU A 166 6.34 17.63 14.89
CA LEU A 166 7.59 16.98 15.26
C LEU A 166 8.68 18.02 15.48
N PRO A 167 9.65 17.75 16.39
CA PRO A 167 10.84 18.58 16.50
C PRO A 167 11.60 18.59 15.15
N PRO A 168 12.39 19.64 14.88
CA PRO A 168 13.23 19.67 13.68
C PRO A 168 14.13 18.43 13.63
N MET A 169 14.31 17.88 12.42
CA MET A 169 15.17 16.74 12.21
C MET A 169 16.63 17.18 12.29
N GLU A 170 17.38 16.61 13.23
CA GLU A 170 18.82 16.78 13.34
C GLU A 170 19.49 15.60 12.63
N ILE A 171 20.33 15.88 11.64
CA ILE A 171 21.07 14.86 10.91
C ILE A 171 22.53 14.95 11.31
N GLU A 172 23.03 13.93 12.01
CA GLU A 172 24.45 13.76 12.30
C GLU A 172 25.05 12.74 11.32
N GLN A 173 26.05 13.17 10.56
CA GLN A 173 26.76 12.29 9.66
C GLN A 173 27.97 11.70 10.36
N ILE A 174 27.88 10.41 10.72
CA ILE A 174 29.02 9.67 11.29
C ILE A 174 29.73 8.96 10.15
N VAL A 175 30.96 9.41 9.85
CA VAL A 175 31.83 8.74 8.87
C VAL A 175 32.66 7.69 9.59
N VAL A 176 32.40 6.42 9.29
CA VAL A 176 33.17 5.30 9.81
C VAL A 176 34.13 4.81 8.73
N ASP A 177 35.43 4.83 9.01
CA ASP A 177 36.41 4.23 8.12
C ASP A 177 36.26 2.71 8.12
N ARG A 178 35.82 2.15 7.00
CA ARG A 178 35.58 0.71 6.80
C ARG A 178 36.61 0.04 5.90
N THR A 179 37.68 0.70 5.58
CA THR A 179 38.70 0.22 4.60
C THR A 179 39.17 -1.22 4.89
N GLY A 180 39.35 -1.57 6.16
CA GLY A 180 39.73 -2.95 6.55
C GLY A 180 38.60 -3.99 6.49
N TYR A 181 37.32 -3.56 6.61
CA TYR A 181 36.16 -4.47 6.64
C TYR A 181 35.63 -4.77 5.24
N ILE A 182 35.64 -3.82 4.32
CA ILE A 182 35.15 -3.99 2.94
C ILE A 182 35.96 -5.07 2.21
N VAL A 183 37.26 -5.14 2.43
CA VAL A 183 38.12 -6.16 1.82
C VAL A 183 37.79 -7.58 2.33
N LYS A 184 37.48 -7.74 3.61
CA LYS A 184 37.10 -9.05 4.18
C LYS A 184 35.73 -9.51 3.72
N GLU A 185 34.71 -8.61 3.66
CA GLU A 185 33.38 -8.98 3.16
C GLU A 185 33.41 -9.31 1.65
N ALA A 186 34.14 -8.55 0.85
CA ALA A 186 34.29 -8.82 -0.57
C ALA A 186 34.99 -10.16 -0.85
N GLN A 187 36.05 -10.48 -0.11
CA GLN A 187 36.72 -11.78 -0.19
C GLN A 187 35.80 -12.93 0.25
N THR A 188 35.07 -12.77 1.34
CA THR A 188 34.14 -13.80 1.84
C THR A 188 33.00 -14.07 0.86
N LEU A 189 32.49 -13.06 0.16
CA LEU A 189 31.44 -13.21 -0.87
C LEU A 189 31.97 -13.86 -2.14
N GLN A 190 33.24 -13.57 -2.55
CA GLN A 190 33.88 -14.23 -3.67
C GLN A 190 34.18 -15.70 -3.36
N ASP A 191 34.65 -16.00 -2.14
CA ASP A 191 34.92 -17.37 -1.71
C ASP A 191 33.61 -18.19 -1.63
N ARG A 192 32.52 -17.63 -1.14
CA ARG A 192 31.20 -18.28 -1.16
C ARG A 192 30.66 -18.51 -2.58
N ARG A 193 30.94 -17.62 -3.53
CA ARG A 193 30.57 -17.83 -4.95
C ARG A 193 31.40 -18.92 -5.59
N ARG A 194 32.73 -18.99 -5.35
CA ARG A 194 33.62 -20.07 -5.83
C ARG A 194 33.21 -21.42 -5.27
N ALA A 195 33.00 -21.55 -3.96
CA ALA A 195 32.56 -22.79 -3.34
C ALA A 195 31.21 -23.31 -3.87
N ARG A 196 30.34 -22.40 -4.38
CA ARG A 196 29.06 -22.77 -4.97
C ARG A 196 29.18 -23.19 -6.45
N THR A 197 30.19 -22.73 -7.16
CA THR A 197 30.49 -23.13 -8.54
C THR A 197 31.14 -24.50 -8.54
N ASP A 198 32.08 -24.75 -7.64
CA ASP A 198 32.79 -26.03 -7.50
C ASP A 198 31.88 -27.19 -7.02
N SER A 199 30.70 -26.87 -6.43
CA SER A 199 29.70 -27.87 -6.03
C SER A 199 28.68 -28.24 -7.09
N LEU A 200 28.72 -27.57 -8.27
CA LEU A 200 27.82 -27.83 -9.39
C LEU A 200 28.49 -28.64 -10.52
N ASP A 201 29.78 -28.90 -10.41
CA ASP A 201 30.60 -29.68 -11.38
C ASP A 201 30.95 -31.08 -10.89
N LEU A 202 30.25 -31.62 -9.89
CA LEU A 202 30.27 -32.99 -9.40
C LEU A 202 28.87 -33.58 -9.49
#